data_d977d84559bfcdf844434dafca6706c9
#
_entry.id   d977d84559bfcdf844434dafca6706c9
#
_cell.length_a   1.000
_cell.length_b   1.000
_cell.length_c   1.000
_cell.angle_alpha   90.00
_cell.angle_beta   90.00
_cell.angle_gamma   90.00
#
_symmetry.space_group_name_H-M   'P 1'
#
loop_
_entity.id
_entity.type
_entity.pdbx_description
1 polymer ?
#
loop_
_entity_poly.entity_id
_entity_poly.type
_entity_poly.pdbx_seq_one_letter_code
_entity_poly.pdbx_strand_id
1 'polypeptide(L)'
;WEVGNIEKNVHLQNQLVEQFGASGRKAYSILNSTPEEARETAGRFLEKSELDYDLVLFDLPGTVNVPGVFQSVINMDYVFTPITQERMAMRSSMSFVLAIREYMHRHKDVPLRGIHMFWNRMDKRVSKDLYNGYTEIFRSLKLPVLETVIPSAERYKKDSGMKGPLFRSTLFPPSSSAMKGSSLDLLAAEIETILKLQ
;
A
#
# COMPACT_ATOMS: atom_id res chain seq x y z
N TRP A 1 -7.29 -0.32 -5.04
CA TRP A 1 -7.18 -1.27 -6.15
C TRP A 1 -8.47 -1.23 -6.93
N GLU A 2 -8.44 -0.75 -8.18
CA GLU A 2 -9.65 -0.64 -9.00
C GLU A 2 -10.19 -2.03 -9.31
N VAL A 3 -11.31 -2.37 -8.71
CA VAL A 3 -12.17 -3.50 -9.08
C VAL A 3 -12.58 -3.42 -10.55
N GLY A 4 -12.55 -2.25 -11.16
CA GLY A 4 -12.98 -1.99 -12.54
C GLY A 4 -12.23 -2.73 -13.66
N ASN A 5 -11.05 -3.30 -13.39
CA ASN A 5 -10.36 -4.16 -14.37
C ASN A 5 -10.76 -5.64 -14.29
N ILE A 6 -11.42 -6.05 -13.20
CA ILE A 6 -11.90 -7.42 -13.03
C ILE A 6 -13.22 -7.62 -13.78
N GLU A 7 -14.07 -6.60 -13.87
CA GLU A 7 -15.36 -6.66 -14.55
C GLU A 7 -15.26 -6.94 -16.05
N LYS A 8 -14.14 -6.63 -16.67
CA LYS A 8 -13.94 -6.84 -18.12
C LYS A 8 -13.61 -8.28 -18.52
N ASN A 9 -13.37 -9.17 -17.58
CA ASN A 9 -13.06 -10.57 -17.90
C ASN A 9 -13.81 -11.56 -16.99
N VAL A 10 -15.13 -11.53 -17.08
CA VAL A 10 -16.06 -12.37 -16.28
C VAL A 10 -15.69 -13.85 -16.35
N HIS A 11 -15.22 -14.35 -17.49
CA HIS A 11 -14.88 -15.77 -17.65
C HIS A 11 -13.64 -16.14 -16.83
N LEU A 12 -12.59 -15.34 -16.87
CA LEU A 12 -11.38 -15.58 -16.06
C LEU A 12 -11.66 -15.43 -14.57
N GLN A 13 -12.52 -14.47 -14.22
CA GLN A 13 -12.97 -14.27 -12.86
C GLN A 13 -13.72 -15.49 -12.32
N ASN A 14 -14.65 -16.04 -13.10
CA ASN A 14 -15.38 -17.24 -12.71
C ASN A 14 -14.46 -18.46 -12.53
N GLN A 15 -13.48 -18.65 -13.42
CA GLN A 15 -12.49 -19.71 -13.27
C GLN A 15 -11.64 -19.54 -11.99
N LEU A 16 -11.23 -18.32 -11.68
CA LEU A 16 -10.45 -18.04 -10.46
C LEU A 16 -11.30 -18.28 -9.21
N VAL A 17 -12.58 -17.91 -9.23
CA VAL A 17 -13.50 -18.15 -8.12
C VAL A 17 -13.73 -19.64 -7.90
N GLU A 18 -13.91 -20.42 -8.97
CA GLU A 18 -14.04 -21.89 -8.87
C GLU A 18 -12.78 -22.53 -8.28
N GLN A 19 -11.60 -22.18 -8.82
CA GLN A 19 -10.32 -22.69 -8.32
C GLN A 19 -10.08 -22.30 -6.86
N PHE A 20 -10.45 -21.07 -6.49
CA PHE A 20 -10.33 -20.60 -5.13
C PHE A 20 -11.27 -21.34 -4.18
N GLY A 21 -12.54 -21.54 -4.56
CA GLY A 21 -13.50 -22.31 -3.79
C GLY A 21 -13.02 -23.76 -3.56
N ALA A 22 -12.44 -24.38 -4.57
CA ALA A 22 -11.86 -25.73 -4.46
C ALA A 22 -10.63 -25.78 -3.53
N SER A 23 -9.93 -24.66 -3.32
CA SER A 23 -8.75 -24.60 -2.44
C SER A 23 -9.08 -24.52 -0.94
N GLY A 24 -10.33 -24.31 -0.58
CA GLY A 24 -10.78 -24.12 0.81
C GLY A 24 -10.29 -22.82 1.47
N ARG A 25 -9.70 -21.90 0.71
CA ARG A 25 -9.21 -20.61 1.21
C ARG A 25 -10.36 -19.59 1.28
N LYS A 26 -10.23 -18.62 2.16
CA LYS A 26 -11.14 -17.47 2.25
C LYS A 26 -10.46 -16.21 1.66
N ALA A 27 -11.16 -15.51 0.78
CA ALA A 27 -10.69 -14.22 0.29
C ALA A 27 -10.92 -13.16 1.37
N TYR A 28 -10.02 -12.17 1.41
CA TYR A 28 -10.27 -10.99 2.23
C TYR A 28 -11.33 -10.09 1.55
N SER A 29 -12.06 -9.35 2.36
CA SER A 29 -13.11 -8.45 1.88
C SER A 29 -12.52 -7.16 1.35
N ILE A 30 -13.11 -6.63 0.28
CA ILE A 30 -12.78 -5.32 -0.28
C ILE A 30 -14.03 -4.46 -0.20
N LEU A 31 -13.91 -3.31 0.45
CA LEU A 31 -14.99 -2.35 0.64
C LEU A 31 -14.66 -1.06 -0.10
N ASN A 32 -15.66 -0.47 -0.73
CA ASN A 32 -15.55 0.85 -1.33
C ASN A 32 -16.12 1.90 -0.37
N SER A 33 -15.42 3.02 -0.23
CA SER A 33 -15.86 4.12 0.62
C SER A 33 -15.25 5.44 0.14
N THR A 34 -15.79 6.56 0.61
CA THR A 34 -15.09 7.85 0.52
C THR A 34 -14.01 7.93 1.61
N PRO A 35 -12.99 8.81 1.45
CA PRO A 35 -12.00 8.99 2.50
C PRO A 35 -12.62 9.39 3.85
N GLU A 36 -13.66 10.22 3.84
CA GLU A 36 -14.35 10.69 5.05
C GLU A 36 -15.02 9.55 5.81
N GLU A 37 -15.61 8.59 5.09
CA GLU A 37 -16.40 7.50 5.65
C GLU A 37 -15.62 6.20 5.82
N ALA A 38 -14.38 6.15 5.36
CA ALA A 38 -13.60 4.91 5.26
C ALA A 38 -13.50 4.17 6.60
N ARG A 39 -13.20 4.89 7.67
CA ARG A 39 -13.07 4.32 9.02
C ARG A 39 -14.39 3.79 9.56
N GLU A 40 -15.48 4.55 9.38
CA GLU A 40 -16.81 4.13 9.82
C GLU A 40 -17.30 2.91 9.03
N THR A 41 -17.06 2.91 7.72
CA THR A 41 -17.39 1.76 6.85
C THR A 41 -16.65 0.50 7.29
N ALA A 42 -15.35 0.61 7.59
CA ALA A 42 -14.58 -0.51 8.13
C ALA A 42 -15.11 -0.97 9.50
N GLY A 43 -15.39 -0.04 10.41
CA GLY A 43 -15.95 -0.35 11.74
C GLY A 43 -17.26 -1.11 11.65
N ARG A 44 -18.22 -0.61 10.86
CA ARG A 44 -19.50 -1.28 10.63
C ARG A 44 -19.37 -2.68 10.01
N PHE A 45 -18.36 -2.87 9.16
CA PHE A 45 -18.07 -4.18 8.59
C PHE A 45 -17.50 -5.14 9.65
N LEU A 46 -16.53 -4.70 10.44
CA LEU A 46 -15.91 -5.50 11.48
C LEU A 46 -16.92 -5.93 12.56
N GLU A 47 -17.81 -5.04 12.99
CA GLU A 47 -18.87 -5.32 13.97
C GLU A 47 -19.85 -6.42 13.49
N LYS A 48 -20.06 -6.53 12.18
CA LYS A 48 -20.97 -7.55 11.58
C LYS A 48 -20.27 -8.82 11.15
N SER A 49 -18.95 -8.82 11.16
CA SER A 49 -18.16 -9.96 10.71
C SER A 49 -18.08 -11.03 11.80
N GLU A 50 -18.23 -12.28 11.40
CA GLU A 50 -17.94 -13.44 12.25
C GLU A 50 -16.44 -13.81 12.26
N LEU A 51 -15.62 -13.07 11.48
CA LEU A 51 -14.19 -13.31 11.37
C LEU A 51 -13.43 -12.24 12.16
N ASP A 52 -12.39 -12.67 12.86
CA ASP A 52 -11.40 -11.77 13.44
C ASP A 52 -10.42 -11.32 12.35
N TYR A 53 -10.10 -10.04 12.34
CA TYR A 53 -9.15 -9.43 11.41
C TYR A 53 -7.99 -8.80 12.18
N ASP A 54 -6.78 -9.21 11.84
CA ASP A 54 -5.56 -8.65 12.43
C ASP A 54 -5.18 -7.31 11.80
N LEU A 55 -5.63 -7.08 10.56
CA LEU A 55 -5.22 -5.92 9.76
C LEU A 55 -6.34 -5.42 8.86
N VAL A 56 -6.52 -4.10 8.84
CA VAL A 56 -7.35 -3.38 7.86
C VAL A 56 -6.47 -2.44 7.06
N LEU A 57 -6.45 -2.60 5.74
CA LEU A 57 -5.69 -1.75 4.83
C LEU A 57 -6.62 -0.73 4.18
N PHE A 58 -6.25 0.56 4.25
CA PHE A 58 -6.93 1.65 3.57
C PHE A 58 -6.08 2.12 2.39
N ASP A 59 -6.60 1.95 1.17
CA ASP A 59 -5.99 2.51 -0.04
C ASP A 59 -6.58 3.91 -0.28
N LEU A 60 -5.81 4.92 0.04
CA LEU A 60 -6.24 6.32 -0.01
C LEU A 60 -5.72 7.02 -1.28
N PRO A 61 -6.45 8.01 -1.81
CA PRO A 61 -5.97 8.86 -2.89
C PRO A 61 -4.59 9.44 -2.60
N GLY A 62 -3.70 9.46 -3.60
CA GLY A 62 -2.32 9.96 -3.46
C GLY A 62 -2.21 11.49 -3.33
N THR A 63 -3.26 12.18 -2.94
CA THR A 63 -3.29 13.63 -2.76
C THR A 63 -4.10 14.03 -1.53
N VAL A 64 -3.55 14.93 -0.74
CA VAL A 64 -4.24 15.54 0.42
C VAL A 64 -5.28 16.58 0.03
N ASN A 65 -5.33 16.96 -1.24
CA ASN A 65 -6.33 17.93 -1.73
C ASN A 65 -7.72 17.31 -1.88
N VAL A 66 -7.82 15.99 -1.80
CA VAL A 66 -9.12 15.31 -1.72
C VAL A 66 -9.66 15.48 -0.31
N PRO A 67 -10.89 15.98 -0.14
CA PRO A 67 -11.53 16.10 1.17
C PRO A 67 -11.46 14.79 1.95
N GLY A 68 -11.32 14.87 3.25
CA GLY A 68 -11.28 13.72 4.15
C GLY A 68 -9.97 12.93 4.19
N VAL A 69 -9.10 13.00 3.17
CA VAL A 69 -7.84 12.23 3.13
C VAL A 69 -6.96 12.54 4.34
N PHE A 70 -6.72 13.82 4.63
CA PHE A 70 -5.92 14.20 5.79
C PHE A 70 -6.52 13.68 7.10
N GLN A 71 -7.83 13.86 7.26
CA GLN A 71 -8.55 13.39 8.45
C GLN A 71 -8.50 11.87 8.58
N SER A 72 -8.63 11.14 7.49
CA SER A 72 -8.48 9.68 7.49
C SER A 72 -7.08 9.27 7.92
N VAL A 73 -6.06 9.86 7.33
CA VAL A 73 -4.65 9.56 7.62
C VAL A 73 -4.31 9.69 9.10
N ILE A 74 -4.69 10.82 9.74
CA ILE A 74 -4.39 11.05 11.16
C ILE A 74 -5.15 10.14 12.12
N ASN A 75 -6.19 9.48 11.63
CA ASN A 75 -7.02 8.53 12.38
C ASN A 75 -6.66 7.05 12.13
N MET A 76 -5.61 6.75 11.36
CA MET A 76 -5.04 5.40 11.22
C MET A 76 -4.00 5.14 12.32
N ASP A 77 -3.67 3.86 12.56
CA ASP A 77 -2.55 3.51 13.46
C ASP A 77 -1.21 3.77 12.80
N TYR A 78 -1.06 3.41 11.53
CA TYR A 78 0.17 3.57 10.75
C TYR A 78 -0.13 4.00 9.33
N VAL A 79 0.81 4.75 8.74
CA VAL A 79 0.75 5.19 7.35
C VAL A 79 2.03 4.80 6.63
N PHE A 80 1.88 4.18 5.46
CA PHE A 80 2.99 3.81 4.60
C PHE A 80 2.90 4.59 3.28
N THR A 81 3.86 5.46 3.04
CA THR A 81 3.87 6.37 1.90
C THR A 81 4.90 5.93 0.87
N PRO A 82 4.49 5.48 -0.33
CA PRO A 82 5.43 5.17 -1.38
C PRO A 82 6.11 6.44 -1.91
N ILE A 83 7.41 6.35 -2.13
CA ILE A 83 8.22 7.40 -2.74
C ILE A 83 8.91 6.87 -3.99
N THR A 84 9.15 7.74 -4.96
CA THR A 84 9.76 7.40 -6.23
C THR A 84 10.96 8.28 -6.54
N GLN A 85 11.75 7.93 -7.55
CA GLN A 85 12.88 8.74 -8.01
C GLN A 85 12.47 10.03 -8.74
N GLU A 86 11.19 10.19 -9.05
CA GLU A 86 10.70 11.40 -9.70
C GLU A 86 10.68 12.57 -8.71
N ARG A 87 11.39 13.65 -9.06
CA ARG A 87 11.58 14.79 -8.15
C ARG A 87 10.30 15.43 -7.65
N MET A 88 9.31 15.59 -8.51
CA MET A 88 8.04 16.23 -8.13
C MET A 88 7.24 15.33 -7.19
N ALA A 89 7.12 14.05 -7.51
CA ALA A 89 6.45 13.07 -6.64
C ALA A 89 7.17 12.95 -5.29
N MET A 90 8.51 12.90 -5.30
CA MET A 90 9.32 12.88 -4.08
C MET A 90 9.06 14.08 -3.19
N ARG A 91 9.08 15.30 -3.76
CA ARG A 91 8.81 16.53 -2.99
C ARG A 91 7.42 16.54 -2.39
N SER A 92 6.41 16.09 -3.15
CA SER A 92 5.04 15.99 -2.66
C SER A 92 4.92 15.01 -1.50
N SER A 93 5.51 13.82 -1.64
CA SER A 93 5.52 12.81 -0.56
C SER A 93 6.25 13.30 0.69
N MET A 94 7.41 13.96 0.54
CA MET A 94 8.14 14.55 1.67
C MET A 94 7.30 15.62 2.37
N SER A 95 6.70 16.54 1.61
CA SER A 95 5.87 17.61 2.18
C SER A 95 4.69 17.03 2.94
N PHE A 96 4.06 15.99 2.41
CA PHE A 96 2.98 15.27 3.08
C PHE A 96 3.43 14.65 4.40
N VAL A 97 4.53 13.89 4.38
CA VAL A 97 5.05 13.23 5.60
C VAL A 97 5.45 14.26 6.67
N LEU A 98 6.09 15.35 6.26
CA LEU A 98 6.48 16.43 7.18
C LEU A 98 5.24 17.10 7.80
N ALA A 99 4.20 17.37 7.01
CA ALA A 99 2.96 17.97 7.50
C ALA A 99 2.25 17.06 8.53
N ILE A 100 2.17 15.75 8.26
CA ILE A 100 1.59 14.78 9.20
C ILE A 100 2.42 14.70 10.48
N ARG A 101 3.74 14.64 10.38
CA ARG A 101 4.62 14.62 11.57
C ARG A 101 4.48 15.87 12.43
N GLU A 102 4.41 17.03 11.78
CA GLU A 102 4.18 18.30 12.49
C GLU A 102 2.82 18.28 13.19
N TYR A 103 1.78 17.76 12.54
CA TYR A 103 0.48 17.60 13.15
C TYR A 103 0.53 16.67 14.37
N MET A 104 1.15 15.49 14.25
CA MET A 104 1.34 14.53 15.36
C MET A 104 2.15 15.15 16.51
N HIS A 105 3.09 16.03 16.20
CA HIS A 105 3.86 16.72 17.23
C HIS A 105 3.01 17.68 18.06
N ARG A 106 2.10 18.39 17.41
CA ARG A 106 1.19 19.35 18.06
C ARG A 106 -0.02 18.71 18.72
N HIS A 107 -0.50 17.58 18.19
CA HIS A 107 -1.69 16.88 18.63
C HIS A 107 -1.32 15.48 19.13
N LYS A 108 -1.23 15.31 20.45
CA LYS A 108 -0.79 14.04 21.06
C LYS A 108 -1.93 13.03 21.27
N ASP A 109 -3.13 13.44 21.02
CA ASP A 109 -4.39 12.68 21.17
C ASP A 109 -4.78 11.89 19.90
N VAL A 110 -4.07 12.11 18.78
CA VAL A 110 -4.34 11.34 17.55
C VAL A 110 -3.87 9.88 17.70
N PRO A 111 -4.62 8.91 17.14
CA PRO A 111 -4.26 7.50 17.21
C PRO A 111 -3.03 7.13 16.38
N LEU A 112 -2.63 7.97 15.42
CA LEU A 112 -1.52 7.70 14.51
C LEU A 112 -0.19 7.53 15.26
N ARG A 113 0.35 6.31 15.22
CA ARG A 113 1.58 5.90 15.90
C ARG A 113 2.83 6.12 15.06
N GLY A 114 2.68 6.02 13.74
CA GLY A 114 3.81 6.16 12.84
C GLY A 114 3.44 6.41 11.39
N ILE A 115 4.33 7.15 10.72
CA ILE A 115 4.27 7.32 9.27
C ILE A 115 5.64 6.92 8.70
N HIS A 116 5.64 6.01 7.74
CA HIS A 116 6.83 5.44 7.15
C HIS A 116 6.83 5.67 5.64
N MET A 117 7.98 5.95 5.07
CA MET A 117 8.17 6.00 3.63
C MET A 117 8.86 4.73 3.14
N PHE A 118 8.62 4.34 1.90
CA PHE A 118 9.37 3.26 1.26
C PHE A 118 9.60 3.54 -0.22
N TRP A 119 10.76 3.13 -0.72
CA TRP A 119 11.12 3.30 -2.11
C TRP A 119 10.31 2.35 -3.00
N ASN A 120 9.55 2.93 -3.93
CA ASN A 120 8.71 2.21 -4.89
C ASN A 120 9.10 2.57 -6.31
N ARG A 121 8.95 1.61 -7.23
CA ARG A 121 9.23 1.77 -8.68
C ARG A 121 10.65 2.25 -8.96
N MET A 122 11.62 1.77 -8.21
CA MET A 122 13.02 2.14 -8.38
C MET A 122 13.61 1.54 -9.66
N ASP A 123 14.03 2.40 -10.58
CA ASP A 123 14.72 1.97 -11.80
C ASP A 123 16.21 1.80 -11.50
N LYS A 124 16.72 0.58 -11.67
CA LYS A 124 18.14 0.25 -11.45
C LYS A 124 19.10 0.97 -12.40
N ARG A 125 18.59 1.52 -13.51
CA ARG A 125 19.37 2.26 -14.50
C ARG A 125 19.59 3.73 -14.13
N VAL A 126 18.80 4.26 -13.21
CA VAL A 126 18.94 5.64 -12.72
C VAL A 126 20.15 5.73 -11.78
N SER A 127 20.88 6.84 -11.87
CA SER A 127 22.06 7.10 -11.03
C SER A 127 21.75 6.91 -9.54
N LYS A 128 22.64 6.21 -8.86
CA LYS A 128 22.59 6.04 -7.40
C LYS A 128 22.78 7.36 -6.65
N ASP A 129 23.32 8.40 -7.29
CA ASP A 129 23.58 9.69 -6.65
C ASP A 129 22.28 10.35 -6.18
N LEU A 130 21.22 10.26 -7.00
CA LEU A 130 19.91 10.78 -6.63
C LEU A 130 19.34 10.04 -5.40
N TYR A 131 19.45 8.72 -5.40
CA TYR A 131 19.03 7.89 -4.28
C TYR A 131 19.83 8.21 -3.00
N ASN A 132 21.15 8.28 -3.11
CA ASN A 132 22.03 8.59 -2.00
C ASN A 132 21.75 9.99 -1.44
N GLY A 133 21.60 10.99 -2.33
CA GLY A 133 21.28 12.37 -1.93
C GLY A 133 19.97 12.47 -1.15
N TYR A 134 18.91 11.80 -1.61
CA TYR A 134 17.66 11.77 -0.85
C TYR A 134 17.77 10.98 0.46
N THR A 135 18.53 9.90 0.49
CA THR A 135 18.76 9.11 1.70
C THR A 135 19.44 9.96 2.78
N GLU A 136 20.38 10.81 2.41
CA GLU A 136 21.02 11.75 3.33
C GLU A 136 20.04 12.82 3.84
N ILE A 137 19.19 13.35 2.96
CA ILE A 137 18.14 14.30 3.34
C ILE A 137 17.16 13.62 4.33
N PHE A 138 16.70 12.42 4.05
CA PHE A 138 15.80 11.70 4.95
C PHE A 138 16.43 11.46 6.31
N ARG A 139 17.71 11.08 6.34
CA ARG A 139 18.46 10.89 7.58
C ARG A 139 18.59 12.19 8.37
N SER A 140 18.93 13.31 7.70
CA SER A 140 19.07 14.62 8.35
C SER A 140 17.75 15.12 8.95
N LEU A 141 16.63 14.85 8.27
CA LEU A 141 15.28 15.18 8.71
C LEU A 141 14.68 14.11 9.67
N LYS A 142 15.44 13.05 9.96
CA LYS A 142 14.98 11.90 10.77
C LYS A 142 13.65 11.34 10.25
N LEU A 143 13.49 11.28 8.94
CA LEU A 143 12.30 10.68 8.33
C LEU A 143 12.44 9.16 8.32
N PRO A 144 11.43 8.41 8.79
CA PRO A 144 11.45 6.96 8.80
C PRO A 144 11.22 6.42 7.38
N VAL A 145 12.27 5.87 6.81
CA VAL A 145 12.25 5.21 5.50
C VAL A 145 12.57 3.75 5.69
N LEU A 146 11.77 2.87 5.11
CA LEU A 146 11.98 1.43 5.14
C LEU A 146 13.25 1.06 4.36
N GLU A 147 13.89 -0.01 4.78
CA GLU A 147 15.09 -0.51 4.11
C GLU A 147 14.76 -1.20 2.78
N THR A 148 13.58 -1.79 2.70
CA THR A 148 13.12 -2.49 1.50
C THR A 148 12.86 -1.51 0.36
N VAL A 149 13.43 -1.85 -0.80
CA VAL A 149 13.26 -1.09 -2.05
C VAL A 149 12.50 -1.94 -3.05
N ILE A 150 11.38 -1.43 -3.54
CA ILE A 150 10.57 -2.09 -4.58
C ILE A 150 11.07 -1.65 -5.96
N PRO A 151 11.62 -2.57 -6.77
CA PRO A 151 12.13 -2.24 -8.09
C PRO A 151 11.00 -1.97 -9.09
N SER A 152 11.28 -1.13 -10.08
CA SER A 152 10.44 -1.01 -11.25
C SER A 152 10.52 -2.29 -12.08
N ALA A 153 9.37 -2.85 -12.45
CA ALA A 153 9.33 -4.04 -13.28
C ALA A 153 8.21 -3.95 -14.33
N GLU A 154 8.55 -4.33 -15.56
CA GLU A 154 7.62 -4.32 -16.70
C GLU A 154 6.41 -5.24 -16.49
N ARG A 155 6.57 -6.28 -15.67
CA ARG A 155 5.47 -7.18 -15.32
C ARG A 155 4.27 -6.45 -14.68
N TYR A 156 4.51 -5.39 -13.89
CA TYR A 156 3.43 -4.61 -13.28
C TYR A 156 2.67 -3.75 -14.29
N LYS A 157 3.32 -3.37 -15.40
CA LYS A 157 2.66 -2.65 -16.50
C LYS A 157 1.84 -3.60 -17.38
N LYS A 158 2.29 -4.86 -17.52
CA LYS A 158 1.62 -5.88 -18.35
C LYS A 158 0.35 -6.43 -17.71
N ASP A 159 0.21 -6.36 -16.41
CA ASP A 159 -0.99 -6.81 -15.69
C ASP A 159 -2.25 -5.99 -16.01
N SER A 160 -2.10 -4.81 -16.58
CA SER A 160 -3.21 -4.04 -17.12
C SER A 160 -3.69 -4.54 -18.49
N GLY A 161 -2.96 -5.48 -19.11
CA GLY A 161 -3.30 -6.11 -20.39
C GLY A 161 -4.12 -7.39 -20.20
N MET A 162 -5.14 -7.58 -21.06
CA MET A 162 -6.10 -8.69 -20.97
C MET A 162 -5.55 -10.09 -21.33
N LYS A 163 -4.25 -10.29 -21.50
CA LYS A 163 -3.66 -11.56 -21.94
C LYS A 163 -2.55 -12.01 -21.01
N GLY A 164 -2.79 -13.07 -20.26
CA GLY A 164 -1.80 -13.74 -19.41
C GLY A 164 -2.29 -13.97 -17.98
N PRO A 165 -1.55 -14.75 -17.18
CA PRO A 165 -1.88 -14.98 -15.78
C PRO A 165 -1.82 -13.66 -15.03
N LEU A 166 -2.85 -13.37 -14.23
CA LEU A 166 -2.90 -12.20 -13.37
C LEU A 166 -1.76 -12.29 -12.36
N PHE A 167 -0.81 -11.36 -12.44
CA PHE A 167 0.24 -11.25 -11.44
C PHE A 167 -0.33 -10.88 -10.08
N ARG A 168 -1.38 -10.07 -10.08
CA ARG A 168 -2.06 -9.60 -8.89
C ARG A 168 -3.46 -10.21 -8.81
N SER A 169 -3.73 -10.87 -7.70
CA SER A 169 -5.03 -11.45 -7.42
C SER A 169 -5.37 -11.21 -5.96
N THR A 170 -6.61 -10.87 -5.69
CA THR A 170 -7.16 -10.83 -4.34
C THR A 170 -7.50 -12.23 -3.82
N LEU A 171 -7.49 -13.23 -4.68
CA LEU A 171 -7.87 -14.60 -4.36
C LEU A 171 -6.65 -15.48 -4.09
N PHE A 172 -5.59 -15.33 -4.88
CA PHE A 172 -4.40 -16.15 -4.76
C PHE A 172 -3.15 -15.30 -4.51
N PRO A 173 -2.26 -15.76 -3.65
CA PRO A 173 -0.94 -15.15 -3.55
C PRO A 173 -0.20 -15.31 -4.89
N PRO A 174 0.65 -14.37 -5.27
CA PRO A 174 1.45 -14.49 -6.47
C PRO A 174 2.36 -15.73 -6.37
N SER A 175 2.63 -16.36 -7.51
CA SER A 175 3.54 -17.51 -7.57
C SER A 175 4.96 -17.11 -7.16
N SER A 176 5.76 -18.06 -6.71
CA SER A 176 7.16 -17.80 -6.34
C SER A 176 7.98 -17.22 -7.50
N SER A 177 7.66 -17.59 -8.74
CA SER A 177 8.31 -17.00 -9.94
C SER A 177 7.91 -15.54 -10.15
N ALA A 178 6.65 -15.19 -9.86
CA ALA A 178 6.15 -13.82 -9.92
C ALA A 178 6.73 -12.96 -8.80
N MET A 179 6.96 -13.51 -7.63
CA MET A 179 7.59 -12.83 -6.49
C MET A 179 9.09 -12.58 -6.66
N LYS A 180 9.77 -13.43 -7.46
CA LYS A 180 11.23 -13.34 -7.63
C LYS A 180 11.67 -11.95 -8.08
N GLY A 181 12.50 -11.30 -7.27
CA GLY A 181 13.05 -9.97 -7.53
C GLY A 181 12.03 -8.82 -7.45
N SER A 182 10.87 -9.05 -6.83
CA SER A 182 9.88 -8.01 -6.54
C SER A 182 10.15 -7.25 -5.25
N SER A 183 10.82 -7.89 -4.29
CA SER A 183 11.00 -7.45 -2.91
C SER A 183 9.68 -7.23 -2.14
N LEU A 184 8.56 -7.75 -2.64
CA LEU A 184 7.26 -7.57 -1.96
C LEU A 184 7.17 -8.39 -0.68
N ASP A 185 7.78 -9.57 -0.65
CA ASP A 185 7.93 -10.41 0.53
C ASP A 185 8.73 -9.71 1.63
N LEU A 186 9.82 -9.06 1.25
CA LEU A 186 10.64 -8.28 2.18
C LEU A 186 9.88 -7.07 2.72
N LEU A 187 9.15 -6.37 1.85
CA LEU A 187 8.32 -5.24 2.27
C LEU A 187 7.23 -5.69 3.25
N ALA A 188 6.56 -6.80 2.97
CA ALA A 188 5.53 -7.35 3.85
C ALA A 188 6.12 -7.67 5.23
N ALA A 189 7.25 -8.39 5.28
CA ALA A 189 7.92 -8.74 6.54
C ALA A 189 8.36 -7.51 7.35
N GLU A 190 8.86 -6.46 6.67
CA GLU A 190 9.25 -5.22 7.33
C GLU A 190 8.03 -4.48 7.91
N ILE A 191 6.91 -4.43 7.16
CA ILE A 191 5.64 -3.87 7.63
C ILE A 191 5.09 -4.66 8.82
N GLU A 192 5.04 -5.99 8.74
CA GLU A 192 4.59 -6.88 9.83
C GLU A 192 5.40 -6.63 11.12
N THR A 193 6.72 -6.45 10.99
CA THR A 193 7.60 -6.12 12.12
C THR A 193 7.22 -4.79 12.76
N ILE A 194 6.94 -3.76 11.96
CA ILE A 194 6.53 -2.43 12.45
C ILE A 194 5.17 -2.51 13.14
N LEU A 195 4.24 -3.24 12.56
CA LEU A 195 2.89 -3.43 13.10
C LEU A 195 2.86 -4.39 14.29
N LYS A 196 3.94 -5.14 14.54
CA LYS A 196 4.03 -6.20 15.57
C LYS A 196 2.97 -7.29 15.38
N LEU A 197 2.67 -7.62 14.14
CA LEU A 197 1.82 -8.78 13.81
C LEU A 197 2.62 -10.06 14.06
N GLN A 198 1.99 -11.05 14.70
CA GLN A 198 2.58 -12.37 14.98
C GLN A 198 2.05 -13.42 14.01
#